data_3e72aaee7cf5d3ae7c23fe60b8efd8f1
#
_entry.id   3e72aaee7cf5d3ae7c23fe60b8efd8f1
#
_cell.length_a   1.000
_cell.length_b   1.000
_cell.length_c   1.000
_cell.angle_alpha   90.00
_cell.angle_beta   90.00
_cell.angle_gamma   90.00
#
_symmetry.space_group_name_H-M   'P 1'
#
loop_
_entity.id
_entity.type
_entity.pdbx_description
1 polymer ?
#
loop_
_entity_poly.entity_id
_entity_poly.type
_entity_poly.pdbx_seq_one_letter_code
_entity_poly.pdbx_strand_id
1 'polypeptide(L)' 'GGTMNVNSRISELKRKHVTISHAVELAQKSPSSDYLQVAEMKRKKLRLKEEITRLTG' A
#
# COMPACT_ATOMS: atom_id res chain seq x y z
N GLY A 1 14.60 -10.47 19.06
CA GLY A 1 15.20 -9.33 18.76
C GLY A 1 14.96 -8.94 17.41
N GLY A 2 14.49 -8.50 16.96
CA GLY A 2 14.41 -8.27 15.72
C GLY A 2 14.71 -6.98 15.17
N THR A 3 15.87 -6.93 14.78
CA THR A 3 16.24 -5.81 13.96
C THR A 3 15.79 -6.16 12.55
N MET A 4 14.81 -5.47 12.07
CA MET A 4 14.40 -5.64 10.69
C MET A 4 15.48 -5.06 9.79
N ASN A 5 15.99 -5.87 8.90
CA ASN A 5 16.92 -5.35 7.91
C ASN A 5 16.11 -4.73 6.75
N VAL A 6 16.82 -4.09 5.82
CA VAL A 6 16.17 -3.40 4.71
C VAL A 6 15.32 -4.34 3.87
N ASN A 7 15.83 -5.55 3.62
CA ASN A 7 15.09 -6.53 2.81
C ASN A 7 13.77 -6.94 3.46
N SER A 8 13.78 -7.14 4.77
CA SER A 8 12.57 -7.48 5.50
C SER A 8 11.56 -6.35 5.45
N ARG A 9 12.04 -5.13 5.59
CA ARG A 9 11.17 -3.96 5.53
C ARG A 9 10.54 -3.80 4.15
N ILE A 10 11.35 -4.00 3.10
CA ILE A 10 10.85 -3.90 1.73
C ILE A 10 9.78 -4.96 1.48
N SER A 11 10.03 -6.19 1.92
CA SER A 11 9.04 -7.28 1.77
C SER A 11 7.73 -6.94 2.46
N GLU A 12 7.81 -6.39 3.65
CA GLU A 12 6.63 -6.01 4.41
C GLU A 12 5.87 -4.89 3.73
N LEU A 13 6.57 -3.89 3.23
CA LEU A 13 5.96 -2.77 2.51
C LEU A 13 5.29 -3.25 1.22
N LYS A 14 5.94 -4.15 0.49
CA LYS A 14 5.37 -4.72 -0.71
C LYS A 14 4.08 -5.48 -0.41
N ARG A 15 4.06 -6.23 0.68
CA ARG A 15 2.88 -6.96 1.10
C ARG A 15 1.72 -6.00 1.41
N LYS A 16 2.02 -4.94 2.14
CA LYS A 16 1.01 -3.91 2.44
C LYS A 16 0.51 -3.24 1.17
N HIS A 17 1.42 -2.97 0.25
CA HIS A 17 1.07 -2.35 -1.03
C HIS A 17 0.08 -3.23 -1.80
N VAL A 18 0.35 -4.52 -1.88
CA VAL A 18 -0.54 -5.46 -2.57
C VAL A 18 -1.91 -5.51 -1.89
N THR A 19 -1.93 -5.55 -0.56
CA THR A 19 -3.17 -5.58 0.20
C THR A 19 -4.02 -4.34 -0.08
N ILE A 20 -3.40 -3.18 -0.06
CA ILE A 20 -4.11 -1.93 -0.30
C ILE A 20 -4.55 -1.82 -1.76
N SER A 21 -3.70 -2.27 -2.70
CA SER A 21 -4.07 -2.29 -4.11
C SER A 21 -5.33 -3.10 -4.33
N HIS A 22 -5.40 -4.28 -3.71
CA HIS A 22 -6.56 -5.13 -3.82
C HIS A 22 -7.79 -4.48 -3.23
N ALA A 23 -7.62 -3.83 -2.07
CA ALA A 23 -8.73 -3.13 -1.42
C ALA A 23 -9.26 -1.99 -2.29
N VAL A 24 -8.34 -1.26 -2.94
CA VAL A 24 -8.74 -0.18 -3.86
C VAL A 24 -9.56 -0.72 -5.02
N GLU A 25 -9.10 -1.83 -5.61
CA GLU A 25 -9.83 -2.43 -6.72
C GLU A 25 -11.24 -2.84 -6.32
N LEU A 26 -11.38 -3.48 -5.17
CA LEU A 26 -12.69 -3.88 -4.67
C LEU A 26 -13.57 -2.69 -4.38
N ALA A 27 -13.01 -1.65 -3.79
CA ALA A 27 -13.75 -0.44 -3.47
C ALA A 27 -14.23 0.26 -4.73
N GLN A 28 -13.41 0.29 -5.76
CA GLN A 28 -13.79 0.94 -7.03
C GLN A 28 -14.90 0.19 -7.75
N LYS A 29 -14.97 -1.12 -7.56
CA LYS A 29 -16.02 -1.92 -8.17
C LYS A 29 -17.34 -1.83 -7.42
N SER A 30 -17.30 -1.45 -6.16
CA SER A 30 -18.50 -1.36 -5.35
C SER A 30 -19.24 -0.06 -5.59
N PRO A 31 -20.52 -0.11 -5.93
CA PRO A 31 -21.31 1.10 -6.17
C PRO A 31 -21.57 1.89 -4.89
N SER A 32 -21.41 1.27 -3.76
CA SER A 32 -21.64 1.92 -2.47
C SER A 32 -20.38 2.49 -1.84
N SER A 33 -19.25 2.41 -2.54
CA SER A 33 -17.99 2.92 -2.01
C SER A 33 -18.01 4.43 -1.95
N ASP A 34 -17.51 4.94 -0.84
CA ASP A 34 -17.34 6.36 -0.66
C ASP A 34 -16.12 6.83 -1.45
N TYR A 35 -16.31 7.87 -2.24
CA TYR A 35 -15.24 8.45 -3.02
C TYR A 35 -14.05 8.86 -2.13
N LEU A 36 -14.34 9.42 -0.96
CA LEU A 36 -13.29 9.84 -0.04
C LEU A 36 -12.46 8.67 0.48
N GLN A 37 -13.12 7.54 0.75
CA GLN A 37 -12.43 6.34 1.20
C GLN A 37 -11.48 5.83 0.12
N VAL A 38 -11.96 5.77 -1.10
CA VAL A 38 -11.12 5.32 -2.22
C VAL A 38 -9.93 6.24 -2.40
N ALA A 39 -10.14 7.54 -2.30
CA ALA A 39 -9.06 8.51 -2.43
C ALA A 39 -8.00 8.33 -1.34
N GLU A 40 -8.43 8.06 -0.12
CA GLU A 40 -7.49 7.82 0.98
C GLU A 40 -6.68 6.55 0.77
N MET A 41 -7.32 5.50 0.29
CA MET A 41 -6.62 4.24 -0.01
C MET A 41 -5.59 4.44 -1.11
N LYS A 42 -5.95 5.18 -2.15
CA LYS A 42 -5.01 5.47 -3.23
C LYS A 42 -3.82 6.27 -2.73
N ARG A 43 -4.05 7.18 -1.82
CA ARG A 43 -2.97 7.97 -1.22
C ARG A 43 -2.03 7.08 -0.41
N LYS A 44 -2.59 6.17 0.39
CA LYS A 44 -1.78 5.23 1.16
C LYS A 44 -0.97 4.32 0.24
N LYS A 45 -1.58 3.86 -0.83
CA LYS A 45 -0.90 3.03 -1.81
C LYS A 45 0.29 3.76 -2.40
N LEU A 46 0.10 5.01 -2.75
CA LEU A 46 1.17 5.84 -3.32
C LEU A 46 2.32 6.03 -2.33
N ARG A 47 1.99 6.29 -1.06
CA ARG A 47 3.00 6.44 -0.03
C ARG A 47 3.84 5.18 0.14
N LEU A 48 3.19 4.03 0.12
CA LEU A 48 3.91 2.77 0.23
C LEU A 48 4.83 2.56 -0.96
N LYS A 49 4.36 2.88 -2.15
CA LYS A 49 5.17 2.77 -3.36
C LYS A 49 6.39 3.68 -3.29
N GLU A 50 6.20 4.90 -2.84
CA GLU A 50 7.30 5.84 -2.69
C GLU A 50 8.34 5.36 -1.69
N GLU A 51 7.87 4.80 -0.57
CA GLU A 51 8.76 4.28 0.45
C GLU A 51 9.56 3.10 -0.06
N ILE A 52 8.91 2.19 -0.79
CA ILE A 52 9.58 1.06 -1.41
C ILE A 52 10.66 1.56 -2.38
N THR A 53 10.31 2.51 -3.21
CA THR A 53 11.24 3.08 -4.18
C THR A 53 12.43 3.72 -3.50
N ARG A 54 12.18 4.43 -2.40
CA ARG A 54 13.25 5.08 -1.64
C ARG A 54 14.22 4.06 -1.08
N LEU A 55 13.70 2.93 -0.60
CA LEU A 55 14.54 1.89 0.00
C LEU A 55 15.27 1.05 -1.06
N THR A 56 14.68 0.89 -2.22
CA THR A 56 15.28 0.06 -3.28
C THR A 56 16.10 0.84 -4.28
N GLY A 57 15.84 2.08 -4.38
CA GLY A 57 16.52 2.90 -5.34
C GLY A 57 17.31 3.98 -4.77
#